data_8aab2da74e259b5f936da776ee99d3a2
#
_entry.id   8aab2da74e259b5f936da776ee99d3a2
#
_cell.length_a   1.000
_cell.length_b   1.000
_cell.length_c   1.000
_cell.angle_alpha   90.00
_cell.angle_beta   90.00
_cell.angle_gamma   90.00
#
_symmetry.space_group_name_H-M   'P 1'
#
loop_
_entity.id
_entity.type
_entity.pdbx_description
1 polymer ?
#
loop_
_entity_poly.entity_id
_entity_poly.type
_entity_poly.pdbx_seq_one_letter_code
_entity_poly.pdbx_strand_id
1 'polypeptide(L)'
;MMFRLAALAGFLVLGAPLTAFATDYRVMGEDERAISLIEGAVKTDSDGHRETVFYIAFSTPIGGPGGTQVVSSTILFDCGGARYKVGVSDKFTAEMTPIERGTVQYSWRDVVPDSPFSRAGAYACKGEALPKADAGEVKAIVAGYLERRAALAPAVTPPVS
;
A
#
# COMPACT_ATOMS: atom_id res chain seq x y z
N MET A 1 49.96 9.09 52.84
CA MET A 1 49.70 9.44 51.42
C MET A 1 49.09 8.20 50.78
N MET A 2 47.72 8.20 50.63
CA MET A 2 46.98 7.05 50.06
C MET A 2 46.35 7.51 48.71
N PHE A 3 46.84 6.95 47.60
CA PHE A 3 46.29 7.16 46.27
C PHE A 3 45.09 6.22 46.07
N ARG A 4 43.89 6.79 45.85
CA ARG A 4 42.69 6.02 45.41
C ARG A 4 42.63 6.04 43.88
N LEU A 5 42.79 4.89 43.24
CA LEU A 5 42.47 4.70 41.84
C LEU A 5 40.96 4.58 41.67
N ALA A 6 40.37 5.48 40.89
CA ALA A 6 39.01 5.41 40.43
C ALA A 6 38.98 4.64 39.10
N ALA A 7 38.32 3.49 39.08
CA ALA A 7 38.08 2.72 37.85
C ALA A 7 36.87 3.30 37.12
N LEU A 8 37.07 3.86 35.92
CA LEU A 8 36.00 4.24 34.99
C LEU A 8 35.48 2.96 34.25
N ALA A 9 34.29 2.53 34.60
CA ALA A 9 33.58 1.51 33.86
C ALA A 9 32.91 2.15 32.65
N GLY A 10 33.47 1.93 31.44
CA GLY A 10 32.87 2.35 30.20
C GLY A 10 31.68 1.46 29.84
N PHE A 11 30.47 2.02 29.80
CA PHE A 11 29.27 1.36 29.29
C PHE A 11 29.33 1.34 27.76
N LEU A 12 29.60 0.18 27.16
CA LEU A 12 29.41 -0.09 25.74
C LEU A 12 27.90 -0.28 25.49
N VAL A 13 27.24 0.75 25.00
CA VAL A 13 25.87 0.64 24.48
C VAL A 13 25.97 -0.06 23.11
N LEU A 14 25.72 -1.35 23.11
CA LEU A 14 25.48 -2.13 21.90
C LEU A 14 24.17 -1.65 21.28
N GLY A 15 24.27 -0.75 20.29
CA GLY A 15 23.15 -0.37 19.45
C GLY A 15 22.64 -1.58 18.67
N ALA A 16 21.52 -2.15 19.08
CA ALA A 16 20.83 -3.17 18.29
C ALA A 16 20.44 -2.54 16.93
N PRO A 17 20.71 -3.19 15.78
CA PRO A 17 20.26 -2.69 14.50
C PRO A 17 18.73 -2.64 14.52
N LEU A 18 18.16 -1.44 14.28
CA LEU A 18 16.75 -1.28 13.99
C LEU A 18 16.49 -2.00 12.66
N THR A 19 16.04 -3.24 12.72
CA THR A 19 15.53 -3.95 11.55
C THR A 19 14.28 -3.19 11.10
N ALA A 20 14.41 -2.37 10.06
CA ALA A 20 13.27 -1.84 9.35
C ALA A 20 12.47 -3.04 8.84
N PHE A 21 11.32 -3.32 9.44
CA PHE A 21 10.40 -4.32 8.92
C PHE A 21 9.93 -3.82 7.55
N ALA A 22 10.39 -4.48 6.49
CA ALA A 22 9.86 -4.22 5.15
C ALA A 22 8.35 -4.45 5.19
N THR A 23 7.59 -3.46 4.75
CA THR A 23 6.14 -3.59 4.67
C THR A 23 5.82 -4.70 3.67
N ASP A 24 4.99 -5.64 4.07
CA ASP A 24 4.55 -6.75 3.23
C ASP A 24 3.31 -6.32 2.46
N TYR A 25 3.36 -6.37 1.13
CA TYR A 25 2.23 -6.01 0.27
C TYR A 25 1.64 -7.25 -0.37
N ARG A 26 0.31 -7.28 -0.51
CA ARG A 26 -0.44 -8.34 -1.15
C ARG A 26 -1.15 -7.82 -2.38
N VAL A 27 -1.13 -8.60 -3.46
CA VAL A 27 -1.82 -8.26 -4.71
C VAL A 27 -3.26 -8.75 -4.63
N MET A 28 -4.23 -7.84 -4.73
CA MET A 28 -5.64 -8.17 -4.78
C MET A 28 -6.16 -8.35 -6.19
N GLY A 29 -5.52 -7.72 -7.15
CA GLY A 29 -5.85 -7.85 -8.56
C GLY A 29 -4.92 -7.00 -9.42
N GLU A 30 -4.71 -7.47 -10.63
CA GLU A 30 -3.96 -6.76 -11.67
C GLU A 30 -4.70 -6.97 -12.99
N ASP A 31 -4.93 -5.88 -13.72
CA ASP A 31 -5.50 -5.90 -15.06
C ASP A 31 -4.79 -4.88 -15.96
N GLU A 32 -5.36 -4.60 -17.13
CA GLU A 32 -4.80 -3.65 -18.08
C GLU A 32 -4.86 -2.19 -17.62
N ARG A 33 -5.72 -1.86 -16.66
CA ARG A 33 -6.00 -0.50 -16.20
C ARG A 33 -5.34 -0.18 -14.88
N ALA A 34 -5.24 -1.16 -13.97
CA ALA A 34 -4.72 -0.93 -12.64
C ALA A 34 -4.16 -2.19 -11.98
N ILE A 35 -3.25 -1.97 -11.02
CA ILE A 35 -2.91 -2.95 -10.00
C ILE A 35 -3.46 -2.48 -8.66
N SER A 36 -4.05 -3.39 -7.90
CA SER A 36 -4.60 -3.14 -6.56
C SER A 36 -3.81 -3.92 -5.52
N LEU A 37 -3.35 -3.21 -4.47
CA LEU A 37 -2.52 -3.76 -3.41
C LEU A 37 -3.14 -3.48 -2.05
N ILE A 38 -2.80 -4.30 -1.06
CA ILE A 38 -3.13 -4.10 0.35
C ILE A 38 -1.88 -4.32 1.20
N GLU A 39 -1.70 -3.54 2.26
CA GLU A 39 -0.67 -3.83 3.25
C GLU A 39 -0.99 -5.14 3.97
N GLY A 40 0.05 -5.97 4.18
CA GLY A 40 -0.07 -7.23 4.89
C GLY A 40 -0.41 -7.07 6.38
N ALA A 41 -0.07 -5.91 6.96
CA ALA A 41 -0.42 -5.59 8.33
C ALA A 41 -1.88 -5.15 8.44
N VAL A 42 -2.68 -5.91 9.20
CA VAL A 42 -4.07 -5.58 9.51
C VAL A 42 -4.17 -5.27 10.99
N LYS A 43 -4.65 -4.07 11.32
CA LYS A 43 -4.89 -3.63 12.71
C LYS A 43 -6.35 -3.86 13.08
N THR A 44 -6.62 -3.83 14.38
CA THR A 44 -8.00 -3.80 14.90
C THR A 44 -8.19 -2.48 15.63
N ASP A 45 -9.22 -1.71 15.25
CA ASP A 45 -9.57 -0.47 15.94
C ASP A 45 -10.33 -0.74 17.26
N SER A 46 -10.67 0.33 18.00
CA SER A 46 -11.39 0.24 19.27
C SER A 46 -12.79 -0.38 19.15
N ASP A 47 -13.39 -0.29 17.97
CA ASP A 47 -14.74 -0.78 17.68
C ASP A 47 -14.73 -2.21 17.12
N GLY A 48 -13.54 -2.80 16.98
CA GLY A 48 -13.36 -4.15 16.47
C GLY A 48 -13.30 -4.25 14.94
N HIS A 49 -13.27 -3.11 14.23
CA HIS A 49 -13.11 -3.12 12.79
C HIS A 49 -11.65 -3.45 12.40
N ARG A 50 -11.47 -4.02 11.22
CA ARG A 50 -10.16 -4.35 10.67
C ARG A 50 -9.68 -3.22 9.78
N GLU A 51 -8.54 -2.61 10.13
CA GLU A 51 -7.94 -1.49 9.41
C GLU A 51 -6.69 -1.92 8.65
N THR A 52 -6.57 -1.47 7.41
CA THR A 52 -5.37 -1.64 6.59
C THR A 52 -5.26 -0.51 5.57
N VAL A 53 -4.12 -0.43 4.86
CA VAL A 53 -3.94 0.52 3.76
C VAL A 53 -4.05 -0.20 2.42
N PHE A 54 -4.80 0.42 1.54
CA PHE A 54 -5.09 -0.05 0.19
C PHE A 54 -4.44 0.91 -0.82
N TYR A 55 -3.86 0.36 -1.88
CA TYR A 55 -3.28 1.13 -2.97
C TYR A 55 -3.89 0.71 -4.30
N ILE A 56 -4.17 1.69 -5.15
CA ILE A 56 -4.48 1.46 -6.58
C ILE A 56 -3.45 2.24 -7.39
N ALA A 57 -2.75 1.56 -8.28
CA ALA A 57 -1.89 2.20 -9.27
C ALA A 57 -2.49 2.01 -10.67
N PHE A 58 -2.70 3.10 -11.37
CA PHE A 58 -3.30 3.12 -12.71
C PHE A 58 -2.24 3.00 -13.78
N SER A 59 -2.51 2.29 -14.87
CA SER A 59 -1.61 2.20 -16.03
C SER A 59 -1.48 3.53 -16.77
N THR A 60 -2.52 4.37 -16.70
CA THR A 60 -2.54 5.72 -17.29
C THR A 60 -2.84 6.73 -16.20
N PRO A 61 -2.07 7.84 -16.08
CA PRO A 61 -2.32 8.86 -15.07
C PRO A 61 -3.71 9.52 -15.25
N ILE A 62 -4.43 9.68 -14.15
CA ILE A 62 -5.68 10.45 -14.13
C ILE A 62 -5.31 11.94 -14.19
N GLY A 63 -5.89 12.68 -15.13
CA GLY A 63 -5.59 14.11 -15.32
C GLY A 63 -4.42 14.38 -16.27
N GLY A 64 -3.92 13.36 -16.99
CA GLY A 64 -2.86 13.49 -17.98
C GLY A 64 -1.44 13.32 -17.42
N PRO A 65 -0.41 13.62 -18.22
CA PRO A 65 0.99 13.48 -17.80
C PRO A 65 1.30 14.22 -16.51
N GLY A 66 1.95 13.56 -15.56
CA GLY A 66 2.23 14.08 -14.23
C GLY A 66 1.03 14.10 -13.27
N GLY A 67 -0.13 13.61 -13.70
CA GLY A 67 -1.33 13.48 -12.88
C GLY A 67 -1.27 12.31 -11.90
N THR A 68 -2.42 11.99 -11.29
CA THR A 68 -2.52 10.93 -10.30
C THR A 68 -2.30 9.56 -10.91
N GLN A 69 -1.23 8.90 -10.51
CA GLN A 69 -0.89 7.53 -10.91
C GLN A 69 -1.22 6.53 -9.80
N VAL A 70 -1.05 6.93 -8.55
CA VAL A 70 -1.29 6.07 -7.38
C VAL A 70 -2.22 6.76 -6.40
N VAL A 71 -3.16 6.01 -5.87
CA VAL A 71 -4.01 6.43 -4.75
C VAL A 71 -3.78 5.45 -3.61
N SER A 72 -3.44 5.94 -2.42
CA SER A 72 -3.50 5.17 -1.19
C SER A 72 -4.73 5.54 -0.39
N SER A 73 -5.31 4.60 0.33
CA SER A 73 -6.46 4.87 1.20
C SER A 73 -6.43 3.97 2.43
N THR A 74 -6.70 4.52 3.59
CA THR A 74 -7.03 3.70 4.76
C THR A 74 -8.41 3.09 4.56
N ILE A 75 -8.53 1.77 4.72
CA ILE A 75 -9.81 1.05 4.62
C ILE A 75 -10.11 0.39 5.96
N LEU A 76 -11.35 0.56 6.41
CA LEU A 76 -11.87 -0.16 7.57
C LEU A 76 -12.94 -1.16 7.10
N PHE A 77 -12.87 -2.38 7.63
CA PHE A 77 -13.84 -3.45 7.36
C PHE A 77 -14.64 -3.74 8.62
N ASP A 78 -15.96 -3.68 8.54
CA ASP A 78 -16.91 -4.26 9.48
C ASP A 78 -17.14 -5.71 9.05
N CYS A 79 -16.40 -6.62 9.69
CA CYS A 79 -16.43 -8.04 9.32
C CYS A 79 -17.78 -8.71 9.59
N GLY A 80 -18.52 -8.25 10.60
CA GLY A 80 -19.85 -8.76 10.94
C GLY A 80 -20.93 -8.31 9.95
N GLY A 81 -20.83 -7.05 9.51
CA GLY A 81 -21.78 -6.43 8.59
C GLY A 81 -21.44 -6.60 7.10
N ALA A 82 -20.34 -7.27 6.75
CA ALA A 82 -19.82 -7.36 5.39
C ALA A 82 -19.75 -6.01 4.68
N ARG A 83 -19.27 -4.97 5.38
CA ARG A 83 -19.19 -3.58 4.91
C ARG A 83 -17.78 -3.04 5.03
N TYR A 84 -17.49 -2.01 4.28
CA TYR A 84 -16.24 -1.26 4.38
C TYR A 84 -16.50 0.24 4.35
N LYS A 85 -15.55 1.02 4.85
CA LYS A 85 -15.48 2.46 4.63
C LYS A 85 -14.07 2.88 4.25
N VAL A 86 -13.99 3.87 3.37
CA VAL A 86 -12.73 4.47 2.93
C VAL A 86 -12.44 5.67 3.84
N GLY A 87 -11.27 5.68 4.42
CA GLY A 87 -10.76 6.79 5.22
C GLY A 87 -10.02 7.84 4.38
N VAL A 88 -8.95 8.40 4.95
CA VAL A 88 -8.12 9.38 4.25
C VAL A 88 -7.46 8.73 3.05
N SER A 89 -7.53 9.43 1.90
CA SER A 89 -6.85 9.04 0.67
C SER A 89 -5.81 10.07 0.30
N ASP A 90 -4.64 9.58 -0.10
CA ASP A 90 -3.55 10.40 -0.63
C ASP A 90 -3.30 10.04 -2.10
N LYS A 91 -2.98 11.04 -2.92
CA LYS A 91 -2.71 10.87 -4.35
C LYS A 91 -1.23 11.14 -4.65
N PHE A 92 -0.66 10.36 -5.55
CA PHE A 92 0.76 10.40 -5.88
C PHE A 92 0.98 10.27 -7.39
N THR A 93 2.15 10.76 -7.84
CA THR A 93 2.71 10.43 -9.16
C THR A 93 3.19 8.97 -9.20
N ALA A 94 3.68 8.52 -10.36
CA ALA A 94 4.32 7.21 -10.50
C ALA A 94 5.56 7.04 -9.59
N GLU A 95 6.29 8.13 -9.33
CA GLU A 95 7.47 8.15 -8.47
C GLU A 95 7.13 8.25 -6.98
N MET A 96 5.84 8.13 -6.63
CA MET A 96 5.32 8.30 -5.26
C MET A 96 5.53 9.72 -4.70
N THR A 97 5.60 10.72 -5.58
CA THR A 97 5.60 12.12 -5.14
C THR A 97 4.17 12.54 -4.78
N PRO A 98 3.92 13.06 -3.57
CA PRO A 98 2.58 13.49 -3.17
C PRO A 98 2.03 14.62 -4.06
N ILE A 99 0.78 14.48 -4.51
CA ILE A 99 0.04 15.48 -5.29
C ILE A 99 -1.00 16.15 -4.38
N GLU A 100 -1.78 15.33 -3.68
CA GLU A 100 -2.90 15.79 -2.88
C GLU A 100 -3.17 14.82 -1.72
N ARG A 101 -3.56 15.37 -0.58
CA ARG A 101 -4.16 14.62 0.51
C ARG A 101 -5.65 14.92 0.57
N GLY A 102 -6.47 13.90 0.35
CA GLY A 102 -7.90 14.01 0.35
C GLY A 102 -8.56 13.41 1.59
N THR A 103 -9.64 14.04 2.06
CA THR A 103 -10.52 13.43 3.05
C THR A 103 -11.71 12.84 2.32
N VAL A 104 -11.93 11.53 2.46
CA VAL A 104 -13.07 10.85 1.87
C VAL A 104 -14.20 10.76 2.89
N GLN A 105 -15.45 10.78 2.42
CA GLN A 105 -16.60 10.60 3.27
C GLN A 105 -16.62 9.21 3.92
N TYR A 106 -16.68 9.18 5.22
CA TYR A 106 -16.72 7.99 6.04
C TYR A 106 -18.12 7.35 6.09
N SER A 107 -18.69 7.00 4.94
CA SER A 107 -19.93 6.22 4.90
C SER A 107 -19.60 4.73 4.71
N TRP A 108 -20.27 3.88 5.48
CA TRP A 108 -20.22 2.45 5.26
C TRP A 108 -20.87 2.09 3.93
N ARG A 109 -20.24 1.16 3.21
CA ARG A 109 -20.69 0.61 1.94
C ARG A 109 -20.67 -0.91 2.02
N ASP A 110 -21.61 -1.56 1.39
CA ASP A 110 -21.63 -3.01 1.29
C ASP A 110 -20.47 -3.49 0.40
N VAL A 111 -19.87 -4.61 0.79
CA VAL A 111 -18.83 -5.27 0.00
C VAL A 111 -19.49 -5.96 -1.20
N VAL A 112 -19.19 -5.47 -2.39
CA VAL A 112 -19.66 -6.07 -3.63
C VAL A 112 -18.87 -7.37 -3.89
N PRO A 113 -19.52 -8.52 -4.11
CA PRO A 113 -18.85 -9.77 -4.48
C PRO A 113 -17.91 -9.59 -5.68
N ASP A 114 -16.84 -10.36 -5.73
CA ASP A 114 -15.82 -10.40 -6.79
C ASP A 114 -15.07 -9.07 -7.03
N SER A 115 -15.30 -8.07 -6.19
CA SER A 115 -14.57 -6.79 -6.23
C SER A 115 -13.21 -6.89 -5.52
N PRO A 116 -12.27 -5.96 -5.79
CA PRO A 116 -11.03 -5.86 -5.00
C PRO A 116 -11.30 -5.72 -3.50
N PHE A 117 -12.40 -5.04 -3.11
CA PHE A 117 -12.79 -4.88 -1.71
C PHE A 117 -13.31 -6.18 -1.08
N SER A 118 -13.91 -7.10 -1.85
CA SER A 118 -14.30 -8.41 -1.33
C SER A 118 -13.06 -9.26 -1.00
N ARG A 119 -12.03 -9.23 -1.85
CA ARG A 119 -10.75 -9.92 -1.61
C ARG A 119 -10.01 -9.31 -0.43
N ALA A 120 -9.95 -7.99 -0.35
CA ALA A 120 -9.36 -7.28 0.78
C ALA A 120 -10.08 -7.61 2.09
N GLY A 121 -11.41 -7.63 2.09
CA GLY A 121 -12.23 -8.01 3.24
C GLY A 121 -12.02 -9.47 3.66
N ALA A 122 -11.95 -10.40 2.71
CA ALA A 122 -11.65 -11.80 2.98
C ALA A 122 -10.26 -11.97 3.62
N TYR A 123 -9.26 -11.25 3.12
CA TYR A 123 -7.93 -11.21 3.73
C TYR A 123 -7.97 -10.60 5.13
N ALA A 124 -8.54 -9.40 5.30
CA ALA A 124 -8.54 -8.68 6.57
C ALA A 124 -9.38 -9.35 7.65
N CYS A 125 -10.56 -9.90 7.29
CA CYS A 125 -11.52 -10.45 8.22
C CYS A 125 -11.37 -11.95 8.47
N LYS A 126 -10.94 -12.71 7.46
CA LYS A 126 -10.92 -14.19 7.52
C LYS A 126 -9.50 -14.76 7.45
N GLY A 127 -8.48 -13.92 7.17
CA GLY A 127 -7.11 -14.37 7.00
C GLY A 127 -6.88 -15.16 5.71
N GLU A 128 -7.75 -14.99 4.70
CA GLU A 128 -7.58 -15.66 3.42
C GLU A 128 -6.29 -15.21 2.74
N ALA A 129 -5.54 -16.16 2.18
CA ALA A 129 -4.24 -15.86 1.57
C ALA A 129 -4.40 -15.04 0.28
N LEU A 130 -3.57 -14.01 0.14
CA LEU A 130 -3.40 -13.25 -1.10
C LEU A 130 -1.97 -13.41 -1.62
N PRO A 131 -1.75 -13.35 -2.94
CA PRO A 131 -0.43 -13.35 -3.52
C PRO A 131 0.44 -12.24 -2.92
N LYS A 132 1.67 -12.57 -2.55
CA LYS A 132 2.63 -11.58 -2.10
C LYS A 132 3.14 -10.79 -3.30
N ALA A 133 3.35 -9.48 -3.13
CA ALA A 133 3.99 -8.69 -4.16
C ALA A 133 5.50 -8.98 -4.22
N ASP A 134 6.09 -8.91 -5.41
CA ASP A 134 7.49 -9.28 -5.66
C ASP A 134 8.51 -8.29 -5.05
N ALA A 135 8.07 -7.09 -4.67
CA ALA A 135 8.92 -6.07 -4.07
C ALA A 135 8.35 -5.59 -2.73
N GLY A 136 9.23 -5.18 -1.83
CA GLY A 136 8.89 -4.73 -0.48
C GLY A 136 8.46 -3.26 -0.38
N GLU A 137 8.42 -2.52 -1.50
CA GLU A 137 8.03 -1.11 -1.53
C GLU A 137 7.00 -0.85 -2.64
N VAL A 138 5.96 -0.06 -2.33
CA VAL A 138 4.90 0.31 -3.30
C VAL A 138 5.49 0.90 -4.57
N LYS A 139 6.47 1.80 -4.44
CA LYS A 139 7.13 2.43 -5.61
C LYS A 139 7.71 1.39 -6.57
N ALA A 140 8.41 0.38 -6.06
CA ALA A 140 9.01 -0.67 -6.88
C ALA A 140 7.95 -1.57 -7.53
N ILE A 141 6.86 -1.90 -6.79
CA ILE A 141 5.74 -2.68 -7.33
C ILE A 141 5.05 -1.92 -8.46
N VAL A 142 4.79 -0.62 -8.27
CA VAL A 142 4.17 0.25 -9.27
C VAL A 142 5.05 0.37 -10.51
N ALA A 143 6.36 0.61 -10.34
CA ALA A 143 7.29 0.69 -11.46
C ALA A 143 7.30 -0.60 -12.29
N GLY A 144 7.41 -1.76 -11.64
CA GLY A 144 7.35 -3.06 -12.34
C GLY A 144 6.02 -3.32 -13.04
N TYR A 145 4.90 -2.89 -12.46
CA TYR A 145 3.60 -2.95 -13.13
C TYR A 145 3.58 -2.07 -14.41
N LEU A 146 4.02 -0.81 -14.31
CA LEU A 146 4.03 0.12 -15.43
C LEU A 146 4.97 -0.35 -16.56
N GLU A 147 6.13 -0.91 -16.23
CA GLU A 147 7.04 -1.51 -17.20
C GLU A 147 6.39 -2.67 -17.96
N ARG A 148 5.72 -3.60 -17.24
CA ARG A 148 4.98 -4.69 -17.90
C ARG A 148 3.89 -4.16 -18.82
N ARG A 149 3.17 -3.11 -18.41
CA ARG A 149 2.10 -2.50 -19.24
C ARG A 149 2.67 -1.82 -20.48
N ALA A 150 3.78 -1.09 -20.36
CA ALA A 150 4.45 -0.46 -21.48
C ALA A 150 4.95 -1.49 -22.52
N ALA A 151 5.48 -2.63 -22.05
CA ALA A 151 5.92 -3.71 -22.93
C ALA A 151 4.78 -4.39 -23.70
N LEU A 152 3.55 -4.35 -23.19
CA LEU A 152 2.35 -4.91 -23.81
C LEU A 152 1.60 -3.91 -24.71
N ALA A 153 1.94 -2.63 -24.65
CA ALA A 153 1.33 -1.62 -25.52
C ALA A 153 1.71 -1.89 -26.98
N PRO A 154 0.74 -1.87 -27.91
CA PRO A 154 1.04 -2.04 -29.33
C PRO A 154 2.01 -0.93 -29.78
N ALA A 155 3.03 -1.30 -30.57
CA ALA A 155 3.94 -0.35 -31.16
C ALA A 155 3.13 0.68 -31.98
N VAL A 156 3.19 1.95 -31.57
CA VAL A 156 2.54 3.03 -32.33
C VAL A 156 3.29 3.15 -33.65
N THR A 157 2.70 2.63 -34.74
CA THR A 157 3.23 2.84 -36.09
C THR A 157 3.09 4.33 -36.38
N PRO A 158 4.22 5.04 -36.67
CA PRO A 158 4.12 6.45 -37.01
C PRO A 158 3.25 6.61 -38.26
N PRO A 159 2.44 7.66 -38.37
CA PRO A 159 1.65 7.92 -39.57
C PRO A 159 2.59 8.04 -40.77
N VAL A 160 2.29 7.27 -41.81
CA VAL A 160 3.00 7.37 -43.09
C VAL A 160 2.65 8.73 -43.69
N SER A 161 3.61 9.64 -43.77
CA SER A 161 3.49 10.96 -44.39
C SER A 161 3.56 10.89 -45.91
#